data_bbc6f33a03ed29a0c3f7da98b60c9fac
#
_entry.id   bbc6f33a03ed29a0c3f7da98b60c9fac
#
_cell.length_a   1.000
_cell.length_b   1.000
_cell.length_c   1.000
_cell.angle_alpha   90.00
_cell.angle_beta   90.00
_cell.angle_gamma   90.00
#
_symmetry.space_group_name_H-M   'P 1'
#
loop_
_entity.id
_entity.type
_entity.pdbx_description
1 polymer ?
#
loop_
_entity_poly.entity_id
_entity_poly.type
_entity_poly.pdbx_seq_one_letter_code
_entity_poly.pdbx_strand_id
1 'polypeptide(L)'
;LKAPGIDILEKFRRRNQALTKDIFMREYNNPSDYKTFHDFVKEHMKTYSRRIEMGTFKHHLSCMKKFKAYNELLQFQDLTPDYLTDYLIYMKKELGNTEITAQRNMSTIKIYVTAAYRKGYIEENPFQEFHIKRIKSDVDYLTEEELMQFVQLYYQRTLPEKLQLTLAFFLFMCLTRMHITDALMFCIVQ
;
A
#
# COMPACT_ATOMS: atom_id res chain seq x y z
N LEU A 1 -29.03 14.15 29.65
CA LEU A 1 -28.05 14.49 28.61
C LEU A 1 -26.71 14.67 29.32
N LYS A 2 -25.78 13.70 29.16
CA LYS A 2 -24.40 13.84 29.65
C LYS A 2 -23.68 14.92 28.81
N ALA A 3 -22.88 15.76 29.45
CA ALA A 3 -22.07 16.72 28.71
C ALA A 3 -21.02 15.97 27.88
N PRO A 4 -20.77 16.35 26.62
CA PRO A 4 -19.88 15.62 25.70
C PRO A 4 -18.46 15.40 26.26
N GLY A 5 -18.00 16.26 27.17
CA GLY A 5 -16.71 16.09 27.85
C GLY A 5 -16.64 14.91 28.83
N ILE A 6 -17.77 14.53 29.45
CA ILE A 6 -17.82 13.39 30.38
C ILE A 6 -17.69 12.07 29.61
N ASP A 7 -18.33 11.99 28.45
CA ASP A 7 -18.24 10.81 27.59
C ASP A 7 -16.82 10.55 27.09
N ILE A 8 -16.06 11.62 26.80
CA ILE A 8 -14.63 11.51 26.42
C ILE A 8 -13.80 10.98 27.59
N LEU A 9 -13.99 11.52 28.80
CA LEU A 9 -13.28 11.06 30.01
C LEU A 9 -13.57 9.57 30.29
N GLU A 10 -14.85 9.16 30.23
CA GLU A 10 -15.26 7.77 30.43
C GLU A 10 -14.66 6.84 29.34
N LYS A 11 -14.61 7.28 28.08
CA LYS A 11 -14.05 6.57 26.94
C LYS A 11 -12.54 6.27 27.17
N PHE A 12 -11.75 7.28 27.59
CA PHE A 12 -10.32 7.11 27.83
C PHE A 12 -10.05 6.28 29.10
N ARG A 13 -10.85 6.45 30.15
CA ARG A 13 -10.76 5.65 31.36
C ARG A 13 -11.01 4.15 31.08
N ARG A 14 -12.06 3.82 30.30
CA ARG A 14 -12.35 2.43 29.91
C ARG A 14 -11.25 1.78 29.06
N ARG A 15 -10.51 2.58 28.30
CA ARG A 15 -9.39 2.13 27.47
C ARG A 15 -8.06 2.12 28.18
N ASN A 16 -8.03 2.54 29.44
CA ASN A 16 -6.81 2.74 30.25
C ASN A 16 -5.74 3.58 29.53
N GLN A 17 -6.17 4.62 28.81
CA GLN A 17 -5.32 5.52 28.04
C GLN A 17 -5.12 6.84 28.77
N ALA A 18 -3.90 7.38 28.73
CA ALA A 18 -3.61 8.72 29.25
C ALA A 18 -4.36 9.77 28.42
N LEU A 19 -5.05 10.69 29.09
CA LEU A 19 -5.77 11.79 28.47
C LEU A 19 -5.03 13.11 28.76
N THR A 20 -4.34 13.65 27.76
CA THR A 20 -3.77 14.99 27.82
C THR A 20 -4.81 16.04 27.41
N LYS A 21 -4.56 17.32 27.74
CA LYS A 21 -5.43 18.42 27.34
C LYS A 21 -5.63 18.47 25.82
N ASP A 22 -4.58 18.24 25.06
CA ASP A 22 -4.60 18.32 23.60
C ASP A 22 -5.42 17.17 22.98
N ILE A 23 -5.24 15.96 23.52
CA ILE A 23 -6.05 14.78 23.15
C ILE A 23 -7.53 15.02 23.48
N PHE A 24 -7.82 15.60 24.67
CA PHE A 24 -9.19 15.93 25.07
C PHE A 24 -9.83 16.95 24.11
N MET A 25 -9.14 18.05 23.82
CA MET A 25 -9.63 19.11 22.93
C MET A 25 -9.84 18.59 21.50
N ARG A 26 -8.95 17.74 21.02
CA ARG A 26 -9.09 17.09 19.72
C ARG A 26 -10.32 16.19 19.65
N GLU A 27 -10.51 15.33 20.66
CA GLU A 27 -11.62 14.40 20.71
C GLU A 27 -12.95 15.13 20.92
N TYR A 28 -12.91 16.27 21.63
CA TYR A 28 -14.07 17.14 21.83
C TYR A 28 -14.51 17.82 20.53
N ASN A 29 -13.54 18.29 19.73
CA ASN A 29 -13.81 18.97 18.47
C ASN A 29 -14.04 18.01 17.31
N ASN A 30 -13.50 16.79 17.37
CA ASN A 30 -13.59 15.78 16.32
C ASN A 30 -13.61 14.37 16.93
N PRO A 31 -14.78 13.93 17.46
CA PRO A 31 -14.90 12.65 18.15
C PRO A 31 -14.47 11.51 17.24
N SER A 32 -13.47 10.73 17.68
CA SER A 32 -13.05 9.56 16.92
C SER A 32 -13.99 8.39 17.23
N ASP A 33 -14.75 7.95 16.21
CA ASP A 33 -15.56 6.73 16.29
C ASP A 33 -14.71 5.46 16.21
N TYR A 34 -13.42 5.60 15.93
CA TYR A 34 -12.50 4.47 15.68
C TYR A 34 -11.78 4.05 16.95
N LYS A 35 -11.80 2.74 17.24
CA LYS A 35 -11.09 2.14 18.38
C LYS A 35 -9.59 1.99 18.09
N THR A 36 -9.24 1.71 16.85
CA THR A 36 -7.85 1.49 16.40
C THR A 36 -7.59 2.23 15.09
N PHE A 37 -6.31 2.40 14.76
CA PHE A 37 -5.92 2.88 13.44
C PHE A 37 -6.46 1.99 12.32
N HIS A 38 -6.52 0.67 12.55
CA HIS A 38 -7.04 -0.28 11.55
C HIS A 38 -8.54 -0.12 11.28
N ASP A 39 -9.33 0.25 12.28
CA ASP A 39 -10.76 0.55 12.09
C ASP A 39 -10.93 1.78 11.19
N PHE A 40 -10.14 2.82 11.43
CA PHE A 40 -10.08 4.00 10.57
C PHE A 40 -9.68 3.64 9.14
N VAL A 41 -8.61 2.86 8.96
CA VAL A 41 -8.16 2.43 7.63
C VAL A 41 -9.24 1.67 6.90
N LYS A 42 -9.94 0.75 7.57
CA LYS A 42 -11.04 -0.04 6.99
C LYS A 42 -12.14 0.86 6.43
N GLU A 43 -12.58 1.88 7.19
CA GLU A 43 -13.60 2.83 6.73
C GLU A 43 -13.06 3.74 5.61
N HIS A 44 -11.83 4.22 5.76
CA HIS A 44 -11.20 5.05 4.73
C HIS A 44 -11.06 4.32 3.40
N MET A 45 -10.70 3.03 3.43
CA MET A 45 -10.57 2.18 2.26
C MET A 45 -11.88 2.03 1.48
N LYS A 46 -13.04 1.98 2.14
CA LYS A 46 -14.34 1.91 1.45
C LYS A 46 -14.58 3.09 0.51
N THR A 47 -14.19 4.27 0.96
CA THR A 47 -14.33 5.49 0.14
C THR A 47 -13.19 5.60 -0.89
N TYR A 48 -11.97 5.23 -0.48
CA TYR A 48 -10.78 5.35 -1.32
C TYR A 48 -10.79 4.34 -2.48
N SER A 49 -11.37 3.15 -2.28
CA SER A 49 -11.48 2.11 -3.33
C SER A 49 -12.18 2.58 -4.60
N ARG A 50 -13.07 3.56 -4.49
CA ARG A 50 -13.77 4.14 -5.65
C ARG A 50 -12.89 5.03 -6.52
N ARG A 51 -11.67 5.36 -6.06
CA ARG A 51 -10.74 6.31 -6.70
C ARG A 51 -9.50 5.64 -7.29
N ILE A 52 -9.35 4.35 -7.07
CA ILE A 52 -8.17 3.58 -7.47
C ILE A 52 -8.57 2.33 -8.24
N GLU A 53 -7.70 1.87 -9.11
CA GLU A 53 -7.90 0.62 -9.84
C GLU A 53 -7.91 -0.61 -8.91
N MET A 54 -8.60 -1.65 -9.34
CA MET A 54 -8.77 -2.89 -8.57
C MET A 54 -7.43 -3.55 -8.21
N GLY A 55 -6.43 -3.51 -9.09
CA GLY A 55 -5.09 -4.04 -8.84
C GLY A 55 -4.40 -3.29 -7.68
N THR A 56 -4.45 -1.96 -7.70
CA THR A 56 -3.94 -1.10 -6.63
C THR A 56 -4.69 -1.33 -5.32
N PHE A 57 -6.01 -1.47 -5.38
CA PHE A 57 -6.81 -1.76 -4.19
C PHE A 57 -6.43 -3.10 -3.53
N LYS A 58 -6.25 -4.17 -4.32
CA LYS A 58 -5.77 -5.48 -3.83
C LYS A 58 -4.40 -5.37 -3.16
N HIS A 59 -3.49 -4.57 -3.73
CA HIS A 59 -2.18 -4.30 -3.12
C HIS A 59 -2.33 -3.59 -1.76
N HIS A 60 -3.17 -2.56 -1.67
CA HIS A 60 -3.44 -1.85 -0.42
C HIS A 60 -4.01 -2.79 0.66
N LEU A 61 -4.98 -3.64 0.30
CA LEU A 61 -5.54 -4.64 1.22
C LEU A 61 -4.46 -5.59 1.76
N SER A 62 -3.61 -6.12 0.88
CA SER A 62 -2.51 -7.01 1.26
C SER A 62 -1.51 -6.32 2.19
N CYS A 63 -1.13 -5.08 1.87
CA CYS A 63 -0.23 -4.27 2.68
C CYS A 63 -0.80 -4.03 4.09
N MET A 64 -2.06 -3.58 4.18
CA MET A 64 -2.70 -3.27 5.46
C MET A 64 -3.01 -4.52 6.28
N LYS A 65 -3.23 -5.68 5.64
CA LYS A 65 -3.33 -6.97 6.34
C LYS A 65 -2.01 -7.33 7.06
N LYS A 66 -0.87 -7.15 6.40
CA LYS A 66 0.46 -7.37 6.99
C LYS A 66 0.74 -6.37 8.13
N PHE A 67 0.37 -5.10 7.94
CA PHE A 67 0.54 -4.06 8.97
C PHE A 67 -0.31 -4.35 10.20
N LYS A 68 -1.54 -4.81 10.02
CA LYS A 68 -2.41 -5.25 11.12
C LYS A 68 -1.86 -6.48 11.83
N ALA A 69 -1.28 -7.44 11.11
CA ALA A 69 -0.68 -8.63 11.72
C ALA A 69 0.54 -8.31 12.60
N TYR A 70 1.27 -7.23 12.31
CA TYR A 70 2.37 -6.74 13.12
C TYR A 70 1.90 -6.17 14.47
N ASN A 71 0.83 -5.37 14.48
CA ASN A 71 0.19 -4.88 15.69
C ASN A 71 -1.32 -4.70 15.46
N GLU A 72 -2.11 -5.64 16.00
CA GLU A 72 -3.55 -5.67 15.79
C GLU A 72 -4.30 -4.51 16.47
N LEU A 73 -3.79 -4.04 17.61
CA LEU A 73 -4.43 -3.01 18.44
C LEU A 73 -3.78 -1.64 18.30
N LEU A 74 -3.08 -1.40 17.18
CA LEU A 74 -2.36 -0.15 16.91
C LEU A 74 -3.25 1.07 17.12
N GLN A 75 -2.82 1.94 18.04
CA GLN A 75 -3.48 3.20 18.33
C GLN A 75 -2.86 4.33 17.48
N PHE A 76 -3.56 5.46 17.34
CA PHE A 76 -3.04 6.60 16.59
C PHE A 76 -1.79 7.22 17.22
N GLN A 77 -1.69 7.20 18.54
CA GLN A 77 -0.55 7.73 19.30
C GLN A 77 0.72 6.86 19.17
N ASP A 78 0.57 5.59 18.82
CA ASP A 78 1.69 4.66 18.66
C ASP A 78 2.39 4.83 17.29
N LEU A 79 1.77 5.59 16.37
CA LEU A 79 2.31 5.84 15.03
C LEU A 79 3.42 6.90 15.09
N THR A 80 4.59 6.49 15.56
CA THR A 80 5.80 7.31 15.63
C THR A 80 6.77 6.99 14.48
N PRO A 81 7.77 7.86 14.19
CA PRO A 81 8.83 7.55 13.24
C PRO A 81 9.60 6.27 13.58
N ASP A 82 9.86 6.04 14.88
CA ASP A 82 10.53 4.83 15.36
C ASP A 82 9.70 3.58 15.10
N TYR A 83 8.39 3.62 15.39
CA TYR A 83 7.47 2.53 15.07
C TYR A 83 7.47 2.16 13.58
N LEU A 84 7.53 3.16 12.70
CA LEU A 84 7.62 2.92 11.25
C LEU A 84 8.95 2.29 10.86
N THR A 85 10.03 2.69 11.54
CA THR A 85 11.37 2.12 11.33
C THR A 85 11.42 0.65 11.78
N ASP A 86 10.87 0.33 12.95
CA ASP A 86 10.77 -1.03 13.46
C ASP A 86 9.94 -1.93 12.53
N TYR A 87 8.82 -1.43 12.04
CA TYR A 87 8.01 -2.15 11.06
C TYR A 87 8.75 -2.38 9.74
N LEU A 88 9.53 -1.41 9.26
CA LEU A 88 10.37 -1.58 8.07
C LEU A 88 11.41 -2.69 8.28
N ILE A 89 12.05 -2.75 9.44
CA ILE A 89 13.00 -3.80 9.82
C ILE A 89 12.30 -5.15 9.87
N TYR A 90 11.14 -5.23 10.50
CA TYR A 90 10.31 -6.44 10.56
C TYR A 90 9.97 -6.96 9.16
N MET A 91 9.52 -6.09 8.26
CA MET A 91 9.21 -6.49 6.88
C MET A 91 10.41 -7.13 6.16
N LYS A 92 11.62 -6.64 6.41
CA LYS A 92 12.84 -7.16 5.78
C LYS A 92 13.30 -8.46 6.42
N LYS A 93 13.35 -8.51 7.76
CA LYS A 93 13.95 -9.62 8.51
C LYS A 93 12.99 -10.80 8.66
N GLU A 94 11.73 -10.54 9.04
CA GLU A 94 10.77 -11.59 9.36
C GLU A 94 9.90 -11.98 8.15
N LEU A 95 9.50 -11.00 7.32
CA LEU A 95 8.68 -11.28 6.14
C LEU A 95 9.52 -11.54 4.87
N GLY A 96 10.84 -11.42 4.94
CA GLY A 96 11.74 -11.65 3.80
C GLY A 96 11.50 -10.71 2.60
N ASN A 97 10.90 -9.55 2.84
CA ASN A 97 10.63 -8.60 1.76
C ASN A 97 11.93 -7.96 1.25
N THR A 98 12.05 -7.85 -0.07
CA THR A 98 13.10 -7.03 -0.68
C THR A 98 12.95 -5.57 -0.26
N GLU A 99 14.05 -4.81 -0.31
CA GLU A 99 14.05 -3.38 0.02
C GLU A 99 12.99 -2.62 -0.80
N ILE A 100 12.89 -2.89 -2.10
CA ILE A 100 11.90 -2.27 -3.00
C ILE A 100 10.48 -2.57 -2.55
N THR A 101 10.19 -3.82 -2.19
CA THR A 101 8.87 -4.24 -1.73
C THR A 101 8.51 -3.57 -0.40
N ALA A 102 9.46 -3.52 0.54
CA ALA A 102 9.26 -2.87 1.83
C ALA A 102 8.97 -1.37 1.66
N GLN A 103 9.73 -0.67 0.81
CA GLN A 103 9.52 0.75 0.51
C GLN A 103 8.16 1.03 -0.17
N ARG A 104 7.71 0.15 -1.06
CA ARG A 104 6.36 0.24 -1.65
C ARG A 104 5.26 0.08 -0.61
N ASN A 105 5.42 -0.87 0.33
CA ASN A 105 4.48 -1.06 1.42
C ASN A 105 4.44 0.18 2.32
N MET A 106 5.60 0.77 2.67
CA MET A 106 5.67 2.01 3.44
C MET A 106 4.99 3.18 2.73
N SER A 107 5.13 3.27 1.39
CA SER A 107 4.43 4.28 0.60
C SER A 107 2.90 4.13 0.68
N THR A 108 2.40 2.90 0.70
CA THR A 108 0.97 2.62 0.89
C THR A 108 0.51 3.02 2.30
N ILE A 109 1.26 2.67 3.34
CA ILE A 109 0.94 3.04 4.73
C ILE A 109 0.91 4.56 4.90
N LYS A 110 1.86 5.27 4.26
CA LYS A 110 1.92 6.74 4.27
C LYS A 110 0.60 7.39 3.83
N ILE A 111 -0.11 6.82 2.85
CA ILE A 111 -1.40 7.34 2.39
C ILE A 111 -2.40 7.40 3.54
N TYR A 112 -2.52 6.31 4.31
CA TYR A 112 -3.49 6.20 5.40
C TYR A 112 -3.08 7.00 6.63
N VAL A 113 -1.79 7.02 6.97
CA VAL A 113 -1.26 7.84 8.07
C VAL A 113 -1.46 9.33 7.76
N THR A 114 -1.16 9.75 6.53
CA THR A 114 -1.40 11.13 6.10
C THR A 114 -2.89 11.48 6.11
N ALA A 115 -3.76 10.54 5.74
CA ALA A 115 -5.21 10.74 5.82
C ALA A 115 -5.69 10.88 7.27
N ALA A 116 -5.15 10.10 8.21
CA ALA A 116 -5.43 10.20 9.64
C ALA A 116 -4.94 11.53 10.21
N TYR A 117 -3.74 11.97 9.83
CA TYR A 117 -3.20 13.29 10.19
C TYR A 117 -4.09 14.44 9.71
N ARG A 118 -4.49 14.44 8.43
CA ARG A 118 -5.37 15.47 7.85
C ARG A 118 -6.73 15.54 8.52
N LYS A 119 -7.20 14.43 9.09
CA LYS A 119 -8.45 14.37 9.86
C LYS A 119 -8.26 14.67 11.35
N GLY A 120 -7.04 15.02 11.80
CA GLY A 120 -6.74 15.36 13.18
C GLY A 120 -6.69 14.18 14.15
N TYR A 121 -6.60 12.93 13.67
CA TYR A 121 -6.43 11.75 14.54
C TYR A 121 -5.00 11.57 15.03
N ILE A 122 -4.02 12.15 14.35
CA ILE A 122 -2.60 12.15 14.67
C ILE A 122 -2.17 13.63 14.75
N GLU A 123 -1.39 14.00 15.76
CA GLU A 123 -0.94 15.38 15.97
C GLU A 123 0.18 15.77 15.00
N GLU A 124 1.14 14.88 14.83
CA GLU A 124 2.27 15.06 13.93
C GLU A 124 2.33 13.91 12.94
N ASN A 125 2.62 14.22 11.67
CA ASN A 125 2.73 13.18 10.65
C ASN A 125 4.11 12.52 10.76
N PRO A 126 4.22 11.25 11.20
CA PRO A 126 5.51 10.59 11.41
C PRO A 126 6.32 10.44 10.10
N PHE A 127 5.68 10.53 8.94
CA PHE A 127 6.35 10.53 7.64
C PHE A 127 7.01 11.86 7.26
N GLN A 128 6.99 12.87 8.12
CA GLN A 128 7.83 14.06 7.96
C GLN A 128 9.28 13.74 8.30
N GLU A 129 9.51 12.95 9.35
CA GLU A 129 10.83 12.50 9.78
C GLU A 129 11.23 11.18 9.15
N PHE A 130 10.28 10.25 8.98
CA PHE A 130 10.53 8.98 8.32
C PHE A 130 10.62 9.14 6.80
N HIS A 131 11.81 8.92 6.23
CA HIS A 131 12.08 9.07 4.81
C HIS A 131 12.06 7.73 4.08
N ILE A 132 11.16 7.63 3.09
CA ILE A 132 11.11 6.48 2.19
C ILE A 132 12.21 6.63 1.13
N LYS A 133 13.21 5.73 1.15
CA LYS A 133 14.26 5.71 0.13
C LYS A 133 13.68 5.31 -1.23
N ARG A 134 13.95 6.10 -2.26
CA ARG A 134 13.67 5.70 -3.64
C ARG A 134 14.83 4.85 -4.14
N ILE A 135 14.56 3.57 -4.38
CA ILE A 135 15.53 2.66 -4.95
C ILE A 135 15.20 2.54 -6.43
N LYS A 136 16.17 2.87 -7.28
CA LYS A 136 16.09 2.56 -8.70
C LYS A 136 16.23 1.05 -8.82
N SER A 137 15.29 0.38 -9.47
CA SER A 137 15.51 -0.98 -9.93
C SER A 137 16.38 -0.92 -11.18
N ASP A 138 17.39 -1.75 -11.27
CA ASP A 138 18.01 -2.02 -12.54
C ASP A 138 16.97 -2.62 -13.46
N VAL A 139 16.86 -2.07 -14.65
CA VAL A 139 15.91 -2.55 -15.65
C VAL A 139 16.70 -3.37 -16.65
N ASP A 140 16.51 -4.68 -16.58
CA ASP A 140 16.98 -5.57 -17.62
C ASP A 140 16.13 -5.38 -18.88
N TYR A 141 16.79 -5.19 -20.00
CA TYR A 141 16.13 -5.06 -21.30
C TYR A 141 16.81 -6.01 -22.29
N LEU A 142 16.01 -6.50 -23.23
CA LEU A 142 16.55 -7.29 -24.32
C LEU A 142 17.34 -6.41 -25.29
N THR A 143 18.51 -6.89 -25.67
CA THR A 143 19.25 -6.32 -26.79
C THR A 143 18.54 -6.60 -28.12
N GLU A 144 18.93 -5.91 -29.18
CA GLU A 144 18.38 -6.15 -30.50
C GLU A 144 18.68 -7.56 -30.98
N GLU A 145 19.90 -8.07 -30.71
CA GLU A 145 20.32 -9.44 -31.07
C GLU A 145 19.47 -10.49 -30.33
N GLU A 146 19.22 -10.30 -29.04
CA GLU A 146 18.37 -11.19 -28.25
C GLU A 146 16.92 -11.17 -28.74
N LEU A 147 16.37 -10.00 -29.08
CA LEU A 147 15.06 -9.88 -29.66
C LEU A 147 14.97 -10.64 -31.01
N MET A 148 15.99 -10.50 -31.86
CA MET A 148 16.04 -11.22 -33.14
C MET A 148 16.10 -12.74 -32.97
N GLN A 149 16.75 -13.25 -31.92
CA GLN A 149 16.71 -14.68 -31.59
C GLN A 149 15.28 -15.15 -31.27
N PHE A 150 14.50 -14.36 -30.52
CA PHE A 150 13.10 -14.68 -30.27
C PHE A 150 12.24 -14.64 -31.56
N VAL A 151 12.53 -13.71 -32.47
CA VAL A 151 11.87 -13.64 -33.77
C VAL A 151 12.18 -14.91 -34.60
N GLN A 152 13.45 -15.34 -34.65
CA GLN A 152 13.84 -16.57 -35.33
C GLN A 152 13.14 -17.80 -34.72
N LEU A 153 13.14 -17.92 -33.39
CA LEU A 153 12.46 -19.00 -32.68
C LEU A 153 10.96 -19.05 -33.00
N TYR A 154 10.31 -17.89 -33.13
CA TYR A 154 8.90 -17.81 -33.55
C TYR A 154 8.67 -18.41 -34.94
N TYR A 155 9.52 -18.12 -35.91
CA TYR A 155 9.41 -18.65 -37.26
C TYR A 155 9.74 -20.15 -37.39
N GLN A 156 10.59 -20.68 -36.52
CA GLN A 156 10.94 -22.10 -36.49
C GLN A 156 9.77 -23.01 -36.08
N ARG A 157 8.78 -22.47 -35.37
CA ARG A 157 7.59 -23.18 -34.87
C ARG A 157 7.89 -24.47 -34.11
N THR A 158 9.01 -24.53 -33.42
CA THR A 158 9.46 -25.72 -32.66
C THR A 158 8.87 -25.79 -31.25
N LEU A 159 8.23 -24.71 -30.78
CA LEU A 159 7.66 -24.64 -29.45
C LEU A 159 6.25 -25.29 -29.39
N PRO A 160 5.86 -25.81 -28.20
CA PRO A 160 4.49 -26.19 -27.94
C PRO A 160 3.53 -25.01 -28.19
N GLU A 161 2.30 -25.29 -28.64
CA GLU A 161 1.31 -24.30 -29.07
C GLU A 161 1.12 -23.16 -28.07
N LYS A 162 1.02 -23.47 -26.76
CA LYS A 162 0.88 -22.46 -25.70
C LYS A 162 2.09 -21.50 -25.62
N LEU A 163 3.30 -22.02 -25.75
CA LEU A 163 4.51 -21.21 -25.73
C LEU A 163 4.65 -20.41 -27.04
N GLN A 164 4.26 -20.99 -28.16
CA GLN A 164 4.24 -20.31 -29.46
C GLN A 164 3.31 -19.09 -29.42
N LEU A 165 2.11 -19.23 -28.85
CA LEU A 165 1.17 -18.12 -28.66
C LEU A 165 1.72 -17.06 -27.70
N THR A 166 2.33 -17.48 -26.59
CA THR A 166 2.94 -16.55 -25.63
C THR A 166 4.08 -15.76 -26.28
N LEU A 167 4.90 -16.43 -27.09
CA LEU A 167 5.99 -15.78 -27.81
C LEU A 167 5.47 -14.79 -28.87
N ALA A 168 4.42 -15.16 -29.61
CA ALA A 168 3.76 -14.26 -30.56
C ALA A 168 3.27 -12.97 -29.87
N PHE A 169 2.59 -13.13 -28.73
CA PHE A 169 2.07 -12.02 -27.96
C PHE A 169 3.20 -11.13 -27.39
N PHE A 170 4.28 -11.76 -26.89
CA PHE A 170 5.45 -11.04 -26.39
C PHE A 170 6.10 -10.23 -27.50
N LEU A 171 6.37 -10.81 -28.69
CA LEU A 171 6.92 -10.11 -29.83
C LEU A 171 6.02 -8.98 -30.32
N PHE A 172 4.71 -9.20 -30.34
CA PHE A 172 3.74 -8.16 -30.65
C PHE A 172 3.89 -6.95 -29.71
N MET A 173 3.97 -7.18 -28.40
CA MET A 173 4.17 -6.10 -27.42
C MET A 173 5.51 -5.37 -27.61
N CYS A 174 6.60 -6.10 -27.85
CA CYS A 174 7.93 -5.52 -28.11
C CYS A 174 7.92 -4.62 -29.35
N LEU A 175 7.33 -5.08 -30.44
CA LEU A 175 7.32 -4.37 -31.73
C LEU A 175 6.35 -3.18 -31.74
N THR A 176 5.20 -3.29 -31.05
CA THR A 176 4.20 -2.23 -30.99
C THR A 176 4.39 -1.26 -29.84
N ARG A 177 5.26 -1.60 -28.87
CA ARG A 177 5.42 -0.86 -27.59
C ARG A 177 4.12 -0.75 -26.77
N MET A 178 3.16 -1.62 -27.01
CA MET A 178 1.90 -1.63 -26.25
C MET A 178 2.11 -2.23 -24.87
N HIS A 179 1.45 -1.63 -23.87
CA HIS A 179 1.40 -2.23 -22.55
C HIS A 179 0.54 -3.52 -22.59
N ILE A 180 0.83 -4.48 -21.72
CA ILE A 180 0.15 -5.78 -21.67
C ILE A 180 -1.38 -5.66 -21.56
N THR A 181 -1.87 -4.70 -20.78
CA THR A 181 -3.30 -4.42 -20.63
C THR A 181 -3.94 -3.96 -21.93
N ASP A 182 -3.26 -3.09 -22.67
CA ASP A 182 -3.76 -2.55 -23.93
C ASP A 182 -3.73 -3.60 -25.03
N ALA A 183 -2.66 -4.40 -25.09
CA ALA A 183 -2.53 -5.50 -26.01
C ALA A 183 -3.61 -6.59 -25.77
N LEU A 184 -3.92 -6.91 -24.51
CA LEU A 184 -5.01 -7.84 -24.16
C LEU A 184 -6.38 -7.30 -24.58
N MET A 185 -6.65 -6.01 -24.35
CA MET A 185 -7.90 -5.39 -24.79
C MET A 185 -8.05 -5.40 -26.31
N PHE A 186 -6.96 -5.17 -27.03
CA PHE A 186 -6.94 -5.23 -28.50
C PHE A 186 -7.26 -6.63 -29.03
N CYS A 187 -6.77 -7.70 -28.36
CA CYS A 187 -7.04 -9.08 -28.75
C CYS A 187 -8.46 -9.58 -28.42
N ILE A 188 -9.15 -8.95 -27.44
CA ILE A 188 -10.50 -9.37 -27.00
C ILE A 188 -11.59 -8.73 -27.87
N VAL A 189 -11.32 -7.59 -28.51
CA VAL A 189 -12.31 -6.81 -29.30
C VAL A 189 -12.40 -7.31 -30.75
N GLN A 190 -11.59 -8.29 -31.16
CA GLN A 190 -11.73 -9.01 -32.42
C GLN A 190 -12.45 -10.38 -32.22
#